data_adf533c481803949060598d128eb012f
#
_entry.id   adf533c481803949060598d128eb012f
#
_cell.length_a   1.000
_cell.length_b   1.000
_cell.length_c   1.000
_cell.angle_alpha   90.00
_cell.angle_beta   90.00
_cell.angle_gamma   90.00
#
_symmetry.space_group_name_H-M   'P 1'
#
loop_
_entity.id
_entity.type
_entity.pdbx_description
1 polymer ?
#
loop_
_entity_poly.entity_id
_entity_poly.type
_entity_poly.pdbx_seq_one_letter_code
_entity_poly.pdbx_strand_id
1 'polypeptide(L)'
;MKKFYFISGLGSTKESIQDFENEINQFGYEIQFIDIPGQYSNRDLKIQSEQDLIEWLSSEIPVGSNVIAFSMGADIAIRYHSYLQPRNLIILDGGIIDYDLMNITLEEDIAMTTSYIKENQLDMNAETIAKLTSLLREQYIDIFHAGLNTETLLLLSDHPDFVYQYKMNKIEANHDCMNHIKIQFIKDTSHEIYFEKPKEVVRDIMDWLERMIPLF
;
A
#
# COMPACT_ATOMS: atom_id res chain seq x y z
N MET A 1 17.16 15.85 4.94
CA MET A 1 15.88 15.89 4.25
C MET A 1 14.95 14.88 4.93
N LYS A 2 13.65 15.14 5.06
CA LYS A 2 12.69 14.17 5.57
C LYS A 2 12.45 13.11 4.52
N LYS A 3 12.23 11.86 4.92
CA LYS A 3 12.11 10.74 3.97
C LYS A 3 10.79 10.02 4.16
N PHE A 4 10.18 9.61 3.05
CA PHE A 4 9.14 8.60 2.98
C PHE A 4 9.71 7.28 2.45
N TYR A 5 9.29 6.18 3.03
CA TYR A 5 9.51 4.83 2.51
C TYR A 5 8.26 4.39 1.79
N PHE A 6 8.36 4.20 0.47
CA PHE A 6 7.22 3.84 -0.38
C PHE A 6 7.26 2.33 -0.67
N ILE A 7 6.37 1.58 -0.02
CA ILE A 7 6.19 0.14 -0.29
C ILE A 7 5.31 0.00 -1.52
N SER A 8 5.85 -0.56 -2.59
CA SER A 8 5.17 -0.66 -3.88
C SER A 8 4.02 -1.66 -3.88
N GLY A 9 3.10 -1.49 -4.82
CA GLY A 9 2.15 -2.52 -5.19
C GLY A 9 2.75 -3.53 -6.17
N LEU A 10 2.01 -4.60 -6.47
CA LEU A 10 2.40 -5.55 -7.48
C LEU A 10 2.45 -4.87 -8.86
N GLY A 11 3.58 -4.98 -9.54
CA GLY A 11 3.79 -4.39 -10.86
C GLY A 11 4.22 -2.93 -10.88
N SER A 12 4.17 -2.21 -9.75
CA SER A 12 4.64 -0.83 -9.69
C SER A 12 6.15 -0.76 -9.83
N THR A 13 6.63 0.21 -10.59
CA THR A 13 8.06 0.46 -10.82
C THR A 13 8.49 1.80 -10.24
N LYS A 14 9.80 2.01 -10.09
CA LYS A 14 10.34 3.31 -9.68
C LYS A 14 9.96 4.42 -10.67
N GLU A 15 9.87 4.10 -11.95
CA GLU A 15 9.47 5.03 -13.00
C GLU A 15 8.00 5.43 -12.88
N SER A 16 7.13 4.51 -12.45
CA SER A 16 5.69 4.78 -12.31
C SER A 16 5.37 5.81 -11.22
N ILE A 17 6.27 6.04 -10.26
CA ILE A 17 6.09 7.04 -9.20
C ILE A 17 6.83 8.35 -9.48
N GLN A 18 7.46 8.53 -10.65
CA GLN A 18 8.36 9.67 -10.90
C GLN A 18 7.68 11.03 -10.72
N ASP A 19 6.47 11.20 -11.24
CA ASP A 19 5.74 12.47 -11.11
C ASP A 19 5.30 12.71 -9.67
N PHE A 20 4.86 11.66 -8.98
CA PHE A 20 4.53 11.71 -7.56
C PHE A 20 5.76 12.08 -6.70
N GLU A 21 6.92 11.49 -6.98
CA GLU A 21 8.18 11.82 -6.30
C GLU A 21 8.60 13.28 -6.55
N ASN A 22 8.47 13.77 -7.80
CA ASN A 22 8.76 15.14 -8.14
C ASN A 22 7.88 16.13 -7.34
N GLU A 23 6.60 15.84 -7.17
CA GLU A 23 5.70 16.67 -6.36
C GLU A 23 6.05 16.60 -4.86
N ILE A 24 6.35 15.43 -4.31
CA ILE A 24 6.79 15.25 -2.91
C ILE A 24 8.09 16.04 -2.63
N ASN A 25 9.03 16.03 -3.58
CA ASN A 25 10.31 16.72 -3.45
C ASN A 25 10.17 18.25 -3.30
N GLN A 26 9.12 18.85 -3.87
CA GLN A 26 8.83 20.28 -3.73
C GLN A 26 8.56 20.69 -2.27
N PHE A 27 8.14 19.76 -1.44
CA PHE A 27 7.91 19.96 0.00
C PHE A 27 9.10 19.56 0.88
N GLY A 28 10.27 19.27 0.28
CA GLY A 28 11.49 18.94 1.01
C GLY A 28 11.54 17.51 1.56
N TYR A 29 10.73 16.62 1.02
CA TYR A 29 10.79 15.18 1.31
C TYR A 29 11.45 14.44 0.16
N GLU A 30 12.05 13.28 0.47
CA GLU A 30 12.56 12.30 -0.49
C GLU A 30 11.72 11.03 -0.41
N ILE A 31 11.61 10.30 -1.52
CA ILE A 31 11.01 8.97 -1.53
C ILE A 31 12.11 7.92 -1.69
N GLN A 32 12.16 6.98 -0.76
CA GLN A 32 12.83 5.71 -0.96
C GLN A 32 11.80 4.70 -1.43
N PHE A 33 11.86 4.36 -2.71
CA PHE A 33 11.02 3.33 -3.31
C PHE A 33 11.53 1.95 -2.90
N ILE A 34 10.60 1.07 -2.53
CA ILE A 34 10.88 -0.29 -2.07
C ILE A 34 10.03 -1.24 -2.89
N ASP A 35 10.67 -2.04 -3.72
CA ASP A 35 10.03 -3.15 -4.42
C ASP A 35 9.61 -4.23 -3.42
N ILE A 36 8.39 -4.75 -3.55
CA ILE A 36 8.00 -5.92 -2.77
C ILE A 36 8.84 -7.15 -3.15
N PRO A 37 8.99 -8.13 -2.25
CA PRO A 37 9.75 -9.35 -2.56
C PRO A 37 9.24 -10.06 -3.81
N GLY A 38 10.17 -10.47 -4.65
CA GLY A 38 9.87 -11.18 -5.89
C GLY A 38 9.72 -10.29 -7.12
N GLN A 39 9.83 -8.95 -7.00
CA GLN A 39 9.77 -8.07 -8.17
C GLN A 39 11.01 -7.17 -8.31
N TYR A 40 11.38 -6.88 -9.53
CA TYR A 40 12.43 -5.95 -9.98
C TYR A 40 13.71 -6.01 -9.13
N SER A 41 14.04 -4.98 -8.37
CA SER A 41 15.27 -4.95 -7.54
C SER A 41 15.28 -6.03 -6.44
N ASN A 42 14.11 -6.52 -6.05
CA ASN A 42 13.93 -7.59 -5.06
C ASN A 42 13.50 -8.94 -5.69
N ARG A 43 13.70 -9.10 -7.02
CA ARG A 43 13.28 -10.30 -7.75
C ARG A 43 13.84 -11.60 -7.16
N ASP A 44 15.11 -11.59 -6.77
CA ASP A 44 15.79 -12.79 -6.26
C ASP A 44 15.57 -13.01 -4.76
N LEU A 45 14.91 -12.09 -4.08
CA LEU A 45 14.54 -12.21 -2.68
C LEU A 45 13.39 -13.22 -2.53
N LYS A 46 13.69 -14.32 -1.84
CA LYS A 46 12.71 -15.39 -1.60
C LYS A 46 12.04 -15.21 -0.24
N ILE A 47 10.73 -15.30 -0.26
CA ILE A 47 9.90 -15.35 0.96
C ILE A 47 9.30 -16.74 1.06
N GLN A 48 9.59 -17.46 2.14
CA GLN A 48 9.08 -18.79 2.43
C GLN A 48 8.11 -18.78 3.62
N SER A 49 8.25 -17.78 4.48
CA SER A 49 7.49 -17.67 5.72
C SER A 49 7.14 -16.21 6.02
N GLU A 50 6.22 -16.02 6.96
CA GLU A 50 5.91 -14.70 7.53
C GLU A 50 7.14 -14.06 8.17
N GLN A 51 8.00 -14.85 8.81
CA GLN A 51 9.24 -14.36 9.43
C GLN A 51 10.19 -13.73 8.41
N ASP A 52 10.33 -14.33 7.22
CA ASP A 52 11.17 -13.77 6.15
C ASP A 52 10.65 -12.40 5.71
N LEU A 53 9.32 -12.24 5.65
CA LEU A 53 8.69 -10.97 5.28
C LEU A 53 8.91 -9.89 6.35
N ILE A 54 8.83 -10.25 7.63
CA ILE A 54 9.10 -9.35 8.75
C ILE A 54 10.59 -8.93 8.76
N GLU A 55 11.50 -9.84 8.52
CA GLU A 55 12.94 -9.57 8.46
C GLU A 55 13.28 -8.64 7.28
N TRP A 56 12.68 -8.91 6.11
CA TRP A 56 12.82 -8.01 4.95
C TRP A 56 12.31 -6.61 5.27
N LEU A 57 11.08 -6.46 5.79
CA LEU A 57 10.52 -5.16 6.16
C LEU A 57 11.43 -4.39 7.13
N SER A 58 11.92 -5.10 8.15
CA SER A 58 12.79 -4.51 9.18
C SER A 58 14.16 -4.09 8.64
N SER A 59 14.63 -4.75 7.57
CA SER A 59 15.89 -4.38 6.90
C SER A 59 15.74 -3.16 5.98
N GLU A 60 14.56 -2.99 5.36
CA GLU A 60 14.30 -1.90 4.41
C GLU A 60 13.82 -0.62 5.09
N ILE A 61 13.04 -0.73 6.16
CA ILE A 61 12.33 0.41 6.76
C ILE A 61 12.69 0.55 8.25
N PRO A 62 13.42 1.60 8.62
CA PRO A 62 13.69 1.89 10.03
C PRO A 62 12.41 2.17 10.83
N VAL A 63 12.35 1.67 12.05
CA VAL A 63 11.26 1.96 12.99
C VAL A 63 11.09 3.47 13.16
N GLY A 64 9.85 3.94 13.22
CA GLY A 64 9.52 5.36 13.35
C GLY A 64 9.62 6.15 12.04
N SER A 65 9.72 5.48 10.90
CA SER A 65 9.72 6.11 9.57
C SER A 65 8.34 6.62 9.16
N ASN A 66 8.30 7.56 8.21
CA ASN A 66 7.08 7.87 7.48
C ASN A 66 6.93 6.83 6.35
N VAL A 67 5.82 6.15 6.31
CA VAL A 67 5.56 5.06 5.35
C VAL A 67 4.41 5.46 4.43
N ILE A 68 4.62 5.31 3.14
CA ILE A 68 3.58 5.31 2.11
C ILE A 68 3.51 3.88 1.60
N ALA A 69 2.31 3.34 1.44
CA ALA A 69 2.15 1.98 0.93
C ALA A 69 0.96 1.90 -0.04
N PHE A 70 1.16 1.22 -1.16
CA PHE A 70 0.19 1.12 -2.24
C PHE A 70 -0.23 -0.32 -2.49
N SER A 71 -1.55 -0.57 -2.68
CA SER A 71 -2.08 -1.87 -3.12
C SER A 71 -1.59 -3.04 -2.24
N MET A 72 -0.92 -4.04 -2.80
CA MET A 72 -0.31 -5.15 -2.05
C MET A 72 0.70 -4.67 -0.99
N GLY A 73 1.44 -3.60 -1.26
CA GLY A 73 2.31 -2.95 -0.27
C GLY A 73 1.52 -2.39 0.92
N ALA A 74 0.28 -1.94 0.70
CA ALA A 74 -0.61 -1.49 1.77
C ALA A 74 -1.05 -2.66 2.66
N ASP A 75 -1.39 -3.81 2.08
CA ASP A 75 -1.74 -5.02 2.84
C ASP A 75 -0.56 -5.48 3.72
N ILE A 76 0.66 -5.41 3.17
CA ILE A 76 1.89 -5.68 3.94
C ILE A 76 2.05 -4.67 5.07
N ALA A 77 1.96 -3.37 4.80
CA ALA A 77 2.17 -2.33 5.79
C ALA A 77 1.15 -2.38 6.92
N ILE A 78 -0.12 -2.64 6.61
CA ILE A 78 -1.21 -2.76 7.59
C ILE A 78 -1.00 -4.00 8.45
N ARG A 79 -0.76 -5.16 7.83
CA ARG A 79 -0.57 -6.42 8.56
C ARG A 79 0.61 -6.38 9.51
N TYR A 80 1.72 -5.78 9.08
CA TYR A 80 2.97 -5.75 9.84
C TYR A 80 3.27 -4.40 10.49
N HIS A 81 2.24 -3.56 10.67
CA HIS A 81 2.39 -2.22 11.27
C HIS A 81 3.07 -2.25 12.66
N SER A 82 2.82 -3.29 13.46
CA SER A 82 3.42 -3.45 14.78
C SER A 82 4.94 -3.66 14.74
N TYR A 83 5.48 -4.19 13.65
CA TYR A 83 6.92 -4.34 13.41
C TYR A 83 7.52 -3.07 12.79
N LEU A 84 6.80 -2.45 11.84
CA LEU A 84 7.19 -1.19 11.23
C LEU A 84 7.18 -0.03 12.22
N GLN A 85 6.21 0.00 13.14
CA GLN A 85 5.97 1.09 14.06
C GLN A 85 6.11 2.45 13.37
N PRO A 86 5.37 2.72 12.29
CA PRO A 86 5.55 3.92 11.49
C PRO A 86 5.18 5.15 12.30
N ARG A 87 5.90 6.25 12.08
CA ARG A 87 5.52 7.55 12.65
C ARG A 87 4.23 8.07 12.05
N ASN A 88 4.11 7.96 10.73
CA ASN A 88 2.93 8.26 9.95
C ASN A 88 2.76 7.15 8.92
N LEU A 89 1.53 6.70 8.73
CA LEU A 89 1.18 5.69 7.74
C LEU A 89 0.22 6.31 6.71
N ILE A 90 0.60 6.23 5.44
CA ILE A 90 -0.21 6.72 4.33
C ILE A 90 -0.49 5.53 3.42
N ILE A 91 -1.75 5.21 3.26
CA ILE A 91 -2.21 4.10 2.43
C ILE A 91 -2.83 4.67 1.15
N LEU A 92 -2.32 4.22 0.03
CA LEU A 92 -2.81 4.57 -1.30
C LEU A 92 -3.57 3.39 -1.89
N ASP A 93 -4.87 3.51 -1.96
CA ASP A 93 -5.84 2.58 -2.55
C ASP A 93 -5.59 1.10 -2.24
N GLY A 94 -5.41 0.78 -0.95
CA GLY A 94 -5.20 -0.58 -0.44
C GLY A 94 -5.79 -0.79 0.95
N GLY A 95 -5.70 -2.01 1.46
CA GLY A 95 -6.04 -2.36 2.83
C GLY A 95 -7.52 -2.29 3.21
N ILE A 96 -8.42 -2.11 2.27
CA ILE A 96 -9.87 -2.01 2.49
C ILE A 96 -10.66 -3.04 1.66
N ILE A 97 -10.11 -3.46 0.52
CA ILE A 97 -10.77 -4.40 -0.38
C ILE A 97 -10.45 -5.82 0.08
N ASP A 98 -11.49 -6.55 0.45
CA ASP A 98 -11.40 -7.97 0.72
C ASP A 98 -11.20 -8.73 -0.60
N TYR A 99 -10.33 -9.73 -0.59
CA TYR A 99 -10.09 -10.60 -1.75
C TYR A 99 -11.36 -11.33 -2.22
N ASP A 100 -12.33 -11.52 -1.31
CA ASP A 100 -13.64 -12.12 -1.64
C ASP A 100 -14.50 -11.23 -2.57
N LEU A 101 -14.21 -9.93 -2.66
CA LEU A 101 -14.92 -9.03 -3.58
C LEU A 101 -14.86 -9.51 -5.04
N MET A 102 -13.70 -10.05 -5.43
CA MET A 102 -13.50 -10.52 -6.81
C MET A 102 -14.08 -11.92 -7.07
N ASN A 103 -14.55 -12.60 -6.01
CA ASN A 103 -15.11 -13.96 -6.06
C ASN A 103 -14.19 -14.95 -6.78
N ILE A 104 -12.88 -14.83 -6.56
CA ILE A 104 -11.84 -15.74 -7.08
C ILE A 104 -11.17 -16.48 -5.93
N THR A 105 -10.85 -17.74 -6.15
CA THR A 105 -10.10 -18.55 -5.17
C THR A 105 -8.64 -18.07 -5.09
N LEU A 106 -7.92 -18.48 -4.03
CA LEU A 106 -6.48 -18.21 -3.94
C LEU A 106 -5.71 -18.85 -5.11
N GLU A 107 -6.08 -20.07 -5.51
CA GLU A 107 -5.46 -20.77 -6.64
C GLU A 107 -5.68 -20.03 -7.96
N GLU A 108 -6.88 -19.52 -8.19
CA GLU A 108 -7.19 -18.72 -9.38
C GLU A 108 -6.40 -17.41 -9.40
N ASP A 109 -6.31 -16.71 -8.29
CA ASP A 109 -5.53 -15.46 -8.16
C ASP A 109 -4.04 -15.70 -8.45
N ILE A 110 -3.45 -16.74 -7.85
CA ILE A 110 -2.06 -17.13 -8.10
C ILE A 110 -1.86 -17.50 -9.57
N ALA A 111 -2.78 -18.27 -10.16
CA ALA A 111 -2.69 -18.66 -11.57
C ALA A 111 -2.77 -17.45 -12.50
N MET A 112 -3.71 -16.54 -12.27
CA MET A 112 -3.86 -15.30 -13.04
C MET A 112 -2.61 -14.43 -12.95
N THR A 113 -2.11 -14.19 -11.74
CA THR A 113 -0.90 -13.38 -11.50
C THR A 113 0.33 -14.02 -12.16
N THR A 114 0.50 -15.33 -12.03
CA THR A 114 1.62 -16.07 -12.64
C THR A 114 1.55 -16.00 -14.17
N SER A 115 0.36 -16.15 -14.76
CA SER A 115 0.17 -16.03 -16.21
C SER A 115 0.47 -14.61 -16.68
N TYR A 116 0.00 -13.60 -15.96
CA TYR A 116 0.26 -12.19 -16.25
C TYR A 116 1.75 -11.87 -16.26
N ILE A 117 2.50 -12.30 -15.25
CA ILE A 117 3.96 -12.12 -15.16
C ILE A 117 4.65 -12.75 -16.38
N LYS A 118 4.26 -13.98 -16.73
CA LYS A 118 4.87 -14.73 -17.83
C LYS A 118 4.55 -14.13 -19.20
N GLU A 119 3.28 -13.83 -19.44
CA GLU A 119 2.79 -13.31 -20.73
C GLU A 119 3.37 -11.93 -21.04
N ASN A 120 3.52 -11.09 -20.03
CA ASN A 120 4.09 -9.74 -20.17
C ASN A 120 5.61 -9.71 -19.96
N GLN A 121 6.26 -10.85 -19.76
CA GLN A 121 7.71 -10.98 -19.55
C GLN A 121 8.23 -10.03 -18.46
N LEU A 122 7.48 -9.89 -17.38
CA LEU A 122 7.85 -9.00 -16.28
C LEU A 122 9.07 -9.54 -15.54
N ASP A 123 9.94 -8.65 -15.09
CA ASP A 123 11.13 -9.01 -14.30
C ASP A 123 10.75 -9.33 -12.85
N MET A 124 10.04 -10.45 -12.71
CA MET A 124 9.47 -10.92 -11.43
C MET A 124 9.71 -12.40 -11.22
N ASN A 125 9.79 -12.81 -9.96
CA ASN A 125 9.81 -14.20 -9.54
C ASN A 125 8.38 -14.65 -9.19
N ALA A 126 7.74 -15.36 -10.09
CA ALA A 126 6.35 -15.80 -9.93
C ALA A 126 6.15 -16.69 -8.69
N GLU A 127 7.13 -17.51 -8.29
CA GLU A 127 7.05 -18.36 -7.09
C GLU A 127 7.01 -17.50 -5.82
N THR A 128 7.88 -16.50 -5.73
CA THR A 128 7.90 -15.59 -4.57
C THR A 128 6.61 -14.76 -4.50
N ILE A 129 6.14 -14.24 -5.63
CA ILE A 129 4.87 -13.49 -5.69
C ILE A 129 3.68 -14.39 -5.29
N ALA A 130 3.61 -15.64 -5.78
CA ALA A 130 2.58 -16.59 -5.39
C ALA A 130 2.60 -16.85 -3.87
N LYS A 131 3.79 -17.03 -3.29
CA LYS A 131 3.92 -17.21 -1.83
C LYS A 131 3.51 -15.97 -1.05
N LEU A 132 3.89 -14.78 -1.50
CA LEU A 132 3.48 -13.53 -0.90
C LEU A 132 1.94 -13.36 -0.93
N THR A 133 1.33 -13.62 -2.09
CA THR A 133 -0.15 -13.63 -2.23
C THR A 133 -0.81 -14.59 -1.25
N SER A 134 -0.29 -15.82 -1.12
CA SER A 134 -0.82 -16.80 -0.15
C SER A 134 -0.74 -16.27 1.29
N LEU A 135 0.42 -15.74 1.70
CA LEU A 135 0.61 -15.22 3.06
C LEU A 135 -0.35 -14.06 3.37
N LEU A 136 -0.58 -13.18 2.42
CA LEU A 136 -1.47 -12.03 2.63
C LEU A 136 -2.95 -12.41 2.62
N ARG A 137 -3.37 -13.35 1.76
CA ARG A 137 -4.78 -13.80 1.68
C ARG A 137 -5.20 -14.73 2.81
N GLU A 138 -4.36 -15.69 3.20
CA GLU A 138 -4.69 -16.68 4.25
C GLU A 138 -5.04 -16.03 5.60
N GLN A 139 -4.50 -14.86 5.85
CA GLN A 139 -4.74 -14.12 7.08
C GLN A 139 -4.99 -12.65 6.79
N TYR A 140 -5.83 -12.37 5.79
CA TYR A 140 -6.18 -11.02 5.44
C TYR A 140 -6.76 -10.26 6.64
N ILE A 141 -6.27 -9.06 6.83
CA ILE A 141 -6.78 -8.13 7.83
C ILE A 141 -6.92 -6.76 7.19
N ASP A 142 -8.12 -6.22 7.22
CA ASP A 142 -8.34 -4.89 6.70
C ASP A 142 -7.90 -3.79 7.68
N ILE A 143 -7.82 -2.58 7.19
CA ILE A 143 -7.34 -1.42 7.93
C ILE A 143 -8.14 -1.13 9.21
N PHE A 144 -9.43 -1.47 9.24
CA PHE A 144 -10.32 -1.20 10.38
C PHE A 144 -10.13 -2.20 11.52
N HIS A 145 -9.67 -3.41 11.21
CA HIS A 145 -9.49 -4.51 12.17
C HIS A 145 -8.03 -4.77 12.53
N ALA A 146 -7.08 -4.10 11.87
CA ALA A 146 -5.65 -4.29 12.12
C ALA A 146 -5.16 -3.78 13.48
N GLY A 147 -5.97 -3.03 14.21
CA GLY A 147 -5.58 -2.47 15.51
C GLY A 147 -4.49 -1.39 15.40
N LEU A 148 -4.56 -0.58 14.34
CA LEU A 148 -3.60 0.50 14.11
C LEU A 148 -3.60 1.47 15.29
N ASN A 149 -2.41 1.76 15.82
CA ASN A 149 -2.18 2.73 16.88
C ASN A 149 -1.39 3.97 16.39
N THR A 150 -1.27 4.10 15.09
CA THR A 150 -0.56 5.17 14.39
C THR A 150 -1.54 5.99 13.58
N GLU A 151 -1.38 7.30 13.59
CA GLU A 151 -2.14 8.18 12.72
C GLU A 151 -1.97 7.78 11.27
N THR A 152 -3.08 7.49 10.61
CA THR A 152 -3.13 6.90 9.28
C THR A 152 -3.97 7.74 8.34
N LEU A 153 -3.45 8.04 7.15
CA LEU A 153 -4.18 8.62 6.04
C LEU A 153 -4.47 7.54 5.01
N LEU A 154 -5.76 7.31 4.74
CA LEU A 154 -6.22 6.40 3.70
C LEU A 154 -6.76 7.21 2.51
N LEU A 155 -6.05 7.21 1.41
CA LEU A 155 -6.46 7.83 0.15
C LEU A 155 -6.98 6.75 -0.81
N LEU A 156 -8.20 6.92 -1.29
CA LEU A 156 -8.91 5.92 -2.07
C LEU A 156 -9.31 6.47 -3.44
N SER A 157 -9.32 5.60 -4.44
CA SER A 157 -9.93 5.87 -5.75
C SER A 157 -11.46 5.75 -5.68
N ASP A 158 -12.15 6.43 -6.59
CA ASP A 158 -13.60 6.38 -6.73
C ASP A 158 -14.08 5.61 -7.99
N HIS A 159 -13.17 4.98 -8.73
CA HIS A 159 -13.48 4.14 -9.88
C HIS A 159 -12.86 2.72 -9.74
N PRO A 160 -13.50 1.72 -10.34
CA PRO A 160 -14.84 1.72 -10.96
C PRO A 160 -15.97 1.77 -9.90
N ASP A 161 -17.16 2.15 -10.32
CA ASP A 161 -18.31 2.40 -9.42
C ASP A 161 -18.60 1.26 -8.44
N PHE A 162 -18.53 0.00 -8.87
CA PHE A 162 -18.81 -1.14 -7.99
C PHE A 162 -17.78 -1.26 -6.85
N VAL A 163 -16.50 -0.94 -7.13
CA VAL A 163 -15.43 -0.91 -6.11
C VAL A 163 -15.63 0.26 -5.17
N TYR A 164 -15.99 1.42 -5.71
CA TYR A 164 -16.32 2.60 -4.90
C TYR A 164 -17.47 2.31 -3.92
N GLN A 165 -18.58 1.72 -4.40
CA GLN A 165 -19.70 1.35 -3.56
C GLN A 165 -19.31 0.34 -2.46
N TYR A 166 -18.47 -0.63 -2.80
CA TYR A 166 -17.92 -1.57 -1.81
C TYR A 166 -17.11 -0.85 -0.72
N LYS A 167 -16.19 0.05 -1.11
CA LYS A 167 -15.40 0.86 -0.18
C LYS A 167 -16.30 1.68 0.74
N MET A 168 -17.31 2.37 0.19
CA MET A 168 -18.25 3.17 0.95
C MET A 168 -19.03 2.33 1.98
N ASN A 169 -19.53 1.17 1.58
CA ASN A 169 -20.25 0.27 2.48
C ASN A 169 -19.33 -0.23 3.61
N LYS A 170 -18.08 -0.57 3.31
CA LYS A 170 -17.09 -0.97 4.33
C LYS A 170 -16.76 0.16 5.30
N ILE A 171 -16.59 1.37 4.83
CA ILE A 171 -16.35 2.56 5.66
C ILE A 171 -17.54 2.81 6.60
N GLU A 172 -18.77 2.78 6.06
CA GLU A 172 -19.97 2.97 6.86
C GLU A 172 -20.13 1.89 7.95
N ALA A 173 -19.90 0.62 7.59
CA ALA A 173 -19.98 -0.51 8.52
C ALA A 173 -18.94 -0.46 9.65
N ASN A 174 -17.83 0.24 9.45
CA ASN A 174 -16.71 0.30 10.40
C ASN A 174 -16.48 1.71 10.98
N HIS A 175 -17.48 2.57 10.92
CA HIS A 175 -17.38 3.96 11.39
C HIS A 175 -16.79 4.11 12.80
N ASP A 176 -17.11 3.20 13.70
CA ASP A 176 -16.64 3.23 15.10
C ASP A 176 -15.17 2.81 15.27
N CYS A 177 -14.55 2.24 14.23
CA CYS A 177 -13.18 1.72 14.24
C CYS A 177 -12.14 2.72 13.68
N MET A 178 -12.52 3.97 13.39
CA MET A 178 -11.71 4.93 12.63
C MET A 178 -10.95 5.97 13.47
N ASN A 179 -10.71 5.71 14.76
CA ASN A 179 -10.17 6.72 15.70
C ASN A 179 -8.82 7.33 15.26
N HIS A 180 -8.01 6.60 14.49
CA HIS A 180 -6.69 7.03 14.01
C HIS A 180 -6.62 7.06 12.47
N ILE A 181 -7.75 6.88 11.79
CA ILE A 181 -7.78 6.75 10.33
C ILE A 181 -8.55 7.92 9.72
N LYS A 182 -7.85 8.76 8.97
CA LYS A 182 -8.50 9.76 8.11
C LYS A 182 -8.67 9.18 6.72
N ILE A 183 -9.89 9.19 6.21
CA ILE A 183 -10.22 8.68 4.87
C ILE A 183 -10.53 9.85 3.94
N GLN A 184 -10.03 9.77 2.71
CA GLN A 184 -10.32 10.72 1.65
C GLN A 184 -10.32 10.03 0.29
N PHE A 185 -11.26 10.42 -0.58
CA PHE A 185 -11.32 9.93 -1.96
C PHE A 185 -10.66 10.91 -2.91
N ILE A 186 -9.81 10.40 -3.80
CA ILE A 186 -9.28 11.13 -4.95
C ILE A 186 -10.26 10.89 -6.10
N LYS A 187 -11.00 11.93 -6.45
CA LYS A 187 -12.09 11.84 -7.44
C LYS A 187 -11.55 11.57 -8.84
N ASP A 188 -12.40 10.92 -9.64
CA ASP A 188 -12.10 10.60 -11.05
C ASP A 188 -10.76 9.88 -11.21
N THR A 189 -10.47 8.92 -10.33
CA THR A 189 -9.27 8.08 -10.39
C THR A 189 -9.61 6.60 -10.28
N SER A 190 -8.80 5.79 -10.93
CA SER A 190 -8.75 4.35 -10.74
C SER A 190 -7.71 3.97 -9.67
N HIS A 191 -7.29 2.71 -9.65
CA HIS A 191 -6.44 2.16 -8.61
C HIS A 191 -5.10 2.91 -8.41
N GLU A 192 -4.47 3.41 -9.48
CA GLU A 192 -3.15 4.06 -9.43
C GLU A 192 -3.26 5.58 -9.19
N ILE A 193 -3.91 5.98 -8.09
CA ILE A 193 -4.22 7.38 -7.76
C ILE A 193 -3.00 8.31 -7.80
N TYR A 194 -1.84 7.81 -7.35
CA TYR A 194 -0.57 8.56 -7.31
C TYR A 194 0.01 8.82 -8.69
N PHE A 195 -0.30 7.95 -9.66
CA PHE A 195 0.10 8.09 -11.06
C PHE A 195 -0.87 9.01 -11.83
N GLU A 196 -2.17 8.82 -11.63
CA GLU A 196 -3.20 9.59 -12.34
C GLU A 196 -3.30 11.04 -11.85
N LYS A 197 -3.20 11.27 -10.54
CA LYS A 197 -3.33 12.61 -9.92
C LYS A 197 -2.25 12.89 -8.88
N PRO A 198 -0.97 12.88 -9.24
CA PRO A 198 0.14 13.02 -8.28
C PRO A 198 0.06 14.31 -7.45
N LYS A 199 -0.29 15.44 -8.06
CA LYS A 199 -0.41 16.73 -7.36
C LYS A 199 -1.51 16.74 -6.31
N GLU A 200 -2.65 16.15 -6.61
CA GLU A 200 -3.78 16.10 -5.70
C GLU A 200 -3.47 15.20 -4.50
N VAL A 201 -2.92 14.01 -4.78
CA VAL A 201 -2.49 13.06 -3.74
C VAL A 201 -1.44 13.69 -2.83
N VAL A 202 -0.41 14.34 -3.39
CA VAL A 202 0.64 14.99 -2.58
C VAL A 202 0.08 16.15 -1.75
N ARG A 203 -0.77 17.01 -2.32
CA ARG A 203 -1.43 18.07 -1.55
C ARG A 203 -2.17 17.50 -0.35
N ASP A 204 -2.95 16.46 -0.54
CA ASP A 204 -3.76 15.88 0.53
C ASP A 204 -2.89 15.22 1.62
N ILE A 205 -1.76 14.62 1.25
CA ILE A 205 -0.75 14.13 2.19
C ILE A 205 -0.15 15.28 2.99
N MET A 206 0.27 16.36 2.34
CA MET A 206 0.92 17.48 3.02
C MET A 206 -0.05 18.23 3.94
N ASP A 207 -1.27 18.49 3.49
CA ASP A 207 -2.33 19.10 4.30
C ASP A 207 -2.65 18.26 5.56
N TRP A 208 -2.59 16.94 5.44
CA TRP A 208 -2.79 16.04 6.57
C TRP A 208 -1.60 16.11 7.54
N LEU A 209 -0.37 16.06 7.04
CA LEU A 209 0.84 16.13 7.88
C LEU A 209 0.97 17.46 8.63
N GLU A 210 0.57 18.58 8.01
CA GLU A 210 0.59 19.89 8.66
C GLU A 210 -0.35 19.96 9.87
N ARG A 211 -1.52 19.30 9.79
CA ARG A 211 -2.48 19.24 10.90
C ARG A 211 -2.01 18.38 12.07
N MET A 212 -1.03 17.49 11.83
CA MET A 212 -0.45 16.62 12.86
C MET A 212 0.68 17.32 13.64
N ILE A 213 1.16 18.51 13.17
CA ILE A 213 2.14 19.31 13.91
C ILE A 213 1.37 20.11 14.95
N PRO A 214 1.60 19.90 16.26
CA PRO A 214 0.97 20.71 17.29
C PRO A 214 1.32 22.19 17.06
N LEU A 215 0.31 23.05 17.04
CA LEU A 215 0.50 24.50 17.11
C LEU A 215 1.04 24.82 18.51
N PHE A 216 2.36 25.04 18.60
CA PHE A 216 2.99 25.57 19.81
C PHE A 216 2.78 27.06 19.92
#